data_31538a6c5abdd965f2a04fb10ae77ee5
#
_entry.id   31538a6c5abdd965f2a04fb10ae77ee5
#
_cell.length_a   1.000
_cell.length_b   1.000
_cell.length_c   1.000
_cell.angle_alpha   90.00
_cell.angle_beta   90.00
_cell.angle_gamma   90.00
#
_symmetry.space_group_name_H-M   'P 1'
#
loop_
_entity.id
_entity.type
_entity.pdbx_description
1 polymer ?
#
loop_
_entity_poly.entity_id
_entity_poly.type
_entity_poly.pdbx_seq_one_letter_code
_entity_poly.pdbx_strand_id
1 'polypeptide(L)'
;RNKNEGKSYITHPEILSINAWDYVSSITSVKRLRSVLLGNSLLYAGDRRTTPFYIVALILNSYLSGSYRMINGGSQIARELTKKIHDLGGEILKHQHVCKANYSKGKIVSVETKTGEIFHGKTFISNIHPKLTVNIFGENKFRPAYVNRLNKNKNTISTFMLHLSFKDFSFEYLNHNVYV
;
A
#
# COMPACT_ATOMS: atom_id res chain seq x y z
N ARG A 1 -5.61 28.78 7.38
CA ARG A 1 -4.28 28.55 6.77
C ARG A 1 -3.23 29.11 7.73
N ASN A 2 -2.65 28.25 8.59
CA ASN A 2 -1.52 28.64 9.44
C ASN A 2 -0.26 28.70 8.59
N LYS A 3 0.32 29.88 8.46
CA LYS A 3 1.64 30.15 7.90
C LYS A 3 2.72 29.64 8.87
N ASN A 4 2.96 28.34 8.90
CA ASN A 4 4.16 27.73 9.47
C ASN A 4 4.83 26.86 8.39
N GLU A 5 5.05 27.46 7.23
CA GLU A 5 5.85 26.89 6.17
C GLU A 5 7.32 26.91 6.62
N GLY A 6 7.92 25.74 6.80
CA GLY A 6 9.35 25.56 6.95
C GLY A 6 9.88 24.98 8.27
N LYS A 7 9.08 24.71 9.27
CA LYS A 7 9.56 23.99 10.47
C LYS A 7 9.37 22.48 10.27
N SER A 8 10.47 21.74 10.23
CA SER A 8 10.45 20.30 10.33
C SER A 8 9.71 19.91 11.63
N TYR A 9 8.59 19.19 11.51
CA TYR A 9 7.85 18.67 12.67
C TYR A 9 8.58 17.51 13.37
N ILE A 10 9.71 17.09 12.82
CA ILE A 10 10.54 16.03 13.39
C ILE A 10 11.57 16.68 14.29
N THR A 11 11.25 16.79 15.59
CA THR A 11 12.15 17.32 16.60
C THR A 11 13.26 16.32 16.98
N HIS A 12 13.09 15.05 16.65
CA HIS A 12 13.98 13.94 17.03
C HIS A 12 14.23 13.03 15.82
N PRO A 13 15.08 13.44 14.85
CA PRO A 13 15.34 12.65 13.64
C PRO A 13 15.95 11.27 13.90
N GLU A 14 16.63 11.09 15.04
CA GLU A 14 17.17 9.81 15.50
C GLU A 14 16.09 8.74 15.66
N ILE A 15 14.84 9.09 16.00
CA ILE A 15 13.72 8.16 16.15
C ILE A 15 13.40 7.44 14.83
N LEU A 16 13.68 8.07 13.69
CA LEU A 16 13.40 7.48 12.38
C LEU A 16 14.29 6.27 12.06
N SER A 17 15.46 6.18 12.69
CA SER A 17 16.44 5.11 12.48
C SER A 17 16.40 4.01 13.53
N ILE A 18 15.73 4.24 14.67
CA ILE A 18 15.65 3.24 15.75
C ILE A 18 14.84 2.04 15.27
N ASN A 19 15.41 0.84 15.37
CA ASN A 19 14.69 -0.39 15.07
C ASN A 19 13.61 -0.67 16.13
N ALA A 20 12.41 -1.04 15.70
CA ALA A 20 11.27 -1.26 16.59
C ALA A 20 11.51 -2.41 17.59
N TRP A 21 12.11 -3.51 17.12
CA TRP A 21 12.39 -4.65 17.97
C TRP A 21 13.43 -4.32 19.04
N ASP A 22 14.49 -3.61 18.66
CA ASP A 22 15.57 -3.23 19.58
C ASP A 22 15.04 -2.25 20.63
N TYR A 23 14.22 -1.27 20.22
CA TYR A 23 13.60 -0.33 21.14
C TYR A 23 12.71 -1.04 22.17
N VAL A 24 11.79 -1.89 21.73
CA VAL A 24 10.90 -2.62 22.66
C VAL A 24 11.70 -3.60 23.53
N SER A 25 12.80 -4.17 23.00
CA SER A 25 13.68 -5.04 23.77
C SER A 25 14.48 -4.31 24.84
N SER A 26 14.74 -3.01 24.68
CA SER A 26 15.35 -2.18 25.72
C SER A 26 14.38 -1.85 26.87
N ILE A 27 13.07 -1.86 26.59
CA ILE A 27 12.04 -1.55 27.61
C ILE A 27 11.67 -2.81 28.42
N THR A 28 11.61 -3.98 27.78
CA THR A 28 11.19 -5.22 28.44
C THR A 28 11.97 -6.44 27.96
N SER A 29 12.36 -7.29 28.91
CA SER A 29 12.96 -8.60 28.66
C SER A 29 11.91 -9.69 28.40
N VAL A 30 10.63 -9.46 28.72
CA VAL A 30 9.55 -10.43 28.59
C VAL A 30 9.21 -10.67 27.13
N LYS A 31 9.62 -11.82 26.60
CA LYS A 31 9.43 -12.18 25.17
C LYS A 31 7.97 -12.07 24.71
N ARG A 32 7.04 -12.60 25.52
CA ARG A 32 5.60 -12.58 25.20
C ARG A 32 5.06 -11.15 25.09
N LEU A 33 5.48 -10.26 26.01
CA LEU A 33 5.06 -8.85 25.96
C LEU A 33 5.59 -8.15 24.72
N ARG A 34 6.85 -8.40 24.35
CA ARG A 34 7.41 -7.88 23.09
C ARG A 34 6.61 -8.31 21.88
N SER A 35 6.20 -9.58 21.81
CA SER A 35 5.37 -10.10 20.70
C SER A 35 4.00 -9.43 20.65
N VAL A 36 3.37 -9.18 21.79
CA VAL A 36 2.09 -8.46 21.85
C VAL A 36 2.24 -7.01 21.38
N LEU A 37 3.24 -6.28 21.89
CA LEU A 37 3.47 -4.88 21.52
C LEU A 37 3.81 -4.69 20.04
N LEU A 38 4.47 -5.67 19.43
CA LEU A 38 4.90 -5.61 18.02
C LEU A 38 3.97 -6.36 17.08
N GLY A 39 2.92 -7.04 17.57
CA GLY A 39 2.04 -7.88 16.78
C GLY A 39 1.36 -7.13 15.63
N ASN A 40 0.97 -5.88 15.84
CA ASN A 40 0.34 -5.04 14.82
C ASN A 40 1.31 -4.55 13.72
N SER A 41 2.63 -4.73 13.89
CA SER A 41 3.61 -4.28 12.88
C SER A 41 3.46 -5.01 11.54
N LEU A 42 2.92 -6.23 11.53
CA LEU A 42 2.62 -7.00 10.32
C LEU A 42 1.62 -6.31 9.39
N LEU A 43 0.73 -5.48 9.91
CA LEU A 43 -0.28 -4.75 9.13
C LEU A 43 0.34 -3.78 8.12
N TYR A 44 1.57 -3.37 8.34
CA TYR A 44 2.34 -2.49 7.45
C TYR A 44 3.61 -3.17 6.93
N ALA A 45 3.52 -4.49 6.71
CA ALA A 45 4.63 -5.31 6.21
C ALA A 45 5.90 -5.21 7.09
N GLY A 46 5.71 -5.09 8.40
CA GLY A 46 6.80 -5.00 9.36
C GLY A 46 7.69 -6.24 9.36
N ASP A 47 8.99 -6.01 9.38
CA ASP A 47 10.03 -7.03 9.52
C ASP A 47 10.87 -6.71 10.75
N ARG A 48 11.20 -7.73 11.53
CA ARG A 48 11.95 -7.58 12.77
C ARG A 48 13.28 -6.83 12.60
N ARG A 49 13.95 -7.01 11.46
CA ARG A 49 15.30 -6.49 11.22
C ARG A 49 15.32 -5.06 10.69
N THR A 50 14.21 -4.63 10.06
CA THR A 50 14.23 -3.40 9.26
C THR A 50 13.16 -2.39 9.65
N THR A 51 12.13 -2.78 10.40
CA THR A 51 11.03 -1.86 10.72
C THR A 51 11.47 -0.80 11.74
N PRO A 52 11.40 0.49 11.36
CA PRO A 52 11.68 1.57 12.30
C PRO A 52 10.60 1.68 13.39
N PHE A 53 11.00 2.06 14.60
CA PHE A 53 10.09 2.20 15.73
C PHE A 53 8.95 3.21 15.48
N TYR A 54 9.23 4.31 14.78
CA TYR A 54 8.19 5.31 14.51
C TYR A 54 7.01 4.76 13.72
N ILE A 55 7.23 3.78 12.83
CA ILE A 55 6.15 3.11 12.08
C ILE A 55 5.23 2.37 13.06
N VAL A 56 5.82 1.59 13.99
CA VAL A 56 5.04 0.87 15.00
C VAL A 56 4.30 1.84 15.92
N ALA A 57 4.95 2.93 16.33
CA ALA A 57 4.31 3.97 17.14
C ALA A 57 3.11 4.61 16.44
N LEU A 58 3.21 4.93 15.15
CA LEU A 58 2.11 5.46 14.35
C LEU A 58 0.93 4.47 14.25
N ILE A 59 1.23 3.19 14.04
CA ILE A 59 0.23 2.12 14.00
C ILE A 59 -0.50 2.03 15.34
N LEU A 60 0.23 1.93 16.43
CA LEU A 60 -0.34 1.85 17.79
C LEU A 60 -1.17 3.10 18.11
N ASN A 61 -0.67 4.28 17.77
CA ASN A 61 -1.40 5.53 17.99
C ASN A 61 -2.73 5.55 17.22
N SER A 62 -2.77 5.03 15.98
CA SER A 62 -4.00 4.96 15.21
C SER A 62 -5.05 4.06 15.86
N TYR A 63 -4.63 2.94 16.45
CA TYR A 63 -5.53 2.05 17.20
C TYR A 63 -5.99 2.65 18.53
N LEU A 64 -5.11 3.34 19.26
CA LEU A 64 -5.46 4.02 20.51
C LEU A 64 -6.45 5.18 20.26
N SER A 65 -6.35 5.83 19.12
CA SER A 65 -7.28 6.91 18.71
C SER A 65 -8.64 6.39 18.27
N GLY A 66 -8.79 5.09 18.08
CA GLY A 66 -10.02 4.42 17.68
C GLY A 66 -9.92 3.73 16.32
N SER A 67 -10.65 2.64 16.18
CA SER A 67 -10.75 1.87 14.94
C SER A 67 -12.14 1.98 14.36
N TYR A 68 -12.22 2.30 13.07
CA TYR A 68 -13.48 2.48 12.36
C TYR A 68 -13.55 1.55 11.16
N ARG A 69 -14.75 1.10 10.85
CA ARG A 69 -15.03 0.37 9.61
C ARG A 69 -16.27 0.96 8.93
N MET A 70 -16.35 0.79 7.63
CA MET A 70 -17.54 1.17 6.90
C MET A 70 -18.67 0.19 7.17
N ILE A 71 -19.84 0.70 7.51
CA ILE A 71 -21.08 -0.10 7.57
C ILE A 71 -21.29 -0.70 6.18
N ASN A 72 -21.62 -1.99 6.09
CA ASN A 72 -21.78 -2.75 4.85
C ASN A 72 -20.51 -2.91 3.99
N GLY A 73 -19.32 -2.67 4.59
CA GLY A 73 -18.03 -2.99 3.99
C GLY A 73 -17.43 -1.92 3.08
N GLY A 74 -16.15 -2.05 2.82
CA GLY A 74 -15.34 -1.07 2.07
C GLY A 74 -15.62 -1.01 0.56
N SER A 75 -16.31 -2.00 0.00
CA SER A 75 -16.68 -2.04 -1.43
C SER A 75 -17.57 -0.85 -1.86
N GLN A 76 -18.21 -0.17 -0.90
CA GLN A 76 -18.98 1.05 -1.16
C GLN A 76 -18.12 2.15 -1.77
N ILE A 77 -16.87 2.32 -1.31
CA ILE A 77 -15.95 3.31 -1.86
C ILE A 77 -15.76 3.07 -3.35
N ALA A 78 -15.46 1.81 -3.72
CA ALA A 78 -15.28 1.45 -5.13
C ALA A 78 -16.54 1.69 -5.96
N ARG A 79 -17.71 1.38 -5.41
CA ARG A 79 -19.01 1.59 -6.06
C ARG A 79 -19.28 3.06 -6.34
N GLU A 80 -19.11 3.92 -5.33
CA GLU A 80 -19.35 5.36 -5.47
C GLU A 80 -18.34 6.03 -6.41
N LEU A 81 -17.06 5.62 -6.37
CA LEU A 81 -16.06 6.08 -7.32
C LEU A 81 -16.38 5.64 -8.75
N THR A 82 -16.81 4.39 -8.94
CA THR A 82 -17.25 3.87 -10.25
C THR A 82 -18.41 4.68 -10.79
N LYS A 83 -19.44 4.91 -9.98
CA LYS A 83 -20.58 5.75 -10.33
C LYS A 83 -20.13 7.15 -10.76
N LYS A 84 -19.27 7.78 -9.96
CA LYS A 84 -18.76 9.12 -10.25
C LYS A 84 -17.97 9.18 -11.57
N ILE A 85 -17.21 8.14 -11.90
CA ILE A 85 -16.48 8.05 -13.17
C ILE A 85 -17.50 8.02 -14.34
N HIS A 86 -18.53 7.19 -14.25
CA HIS A 86 -19.57 7.11 -15.28
C HIS A 86 -20.37 8.41 -15.40
N ASP A 87 -20.74 9.05 -14.29
CA ASP A 87 -21.44 10.34 -14.27
C ASP A 87 -20.64 11.46 -14.97
N LEU A 88 -19.31 11.33 -14.98
CA LEU A 88 -18.39 12.25 -15.66
C LEU A 88 -18.07 11.84 -17.11
N GLY A 89 -18.75 10.81 -17.66
CA GLY A 89 -18.52 10.31 -19.00
C GLY A 89 -17.31 9.41 -19.16
N GLY A 90 -16.72 8.94 -18.05
CA GLY A 90 -15.61 7.99 -18.07
C GLY A 90 -16.07 6.54 -18.15
N GLU A 91 -15.18 5.65 -18.55
CA GLU A 91 -15.41 4.22 -18.65
C GLU A 91 -14.46 3.42 -17.74
N ILE A 92 -14.96 2.30 -17.22
CA ILE A 92 -14.15 1.32 -16.49
C ILE A 92 -14.19 0.00 -17.25
N LEU A 93 -13.08 -0.36 -17.84
CA LEU A 93 -12.91 -1.60 -18.59
C LEU A 93 -12.25 -2.64 -17.68
N LYS A 94 -12.94 -3.75 -17.44
CA LYS A 94 -12.43 -4.86 -16.63
C LYS A 94 -11.73 -5.89 -17.51
N HIS A 95 -10.84 -6.68 -16.89
CA HIS A 95 -10.12 -7.78 -17.53
C HIS A 95 -9.21 -7.33 -18.70
N GLN A 96 -8.83 -6.06 -18.73
CA GLN A 96 -7.91 -5.49 -19.72
C GLN A 96 -6.48 -5.50 -19.17
N HIS A 97 -5.70 -6.48 -19.63
CA HIS A 97 -4.31 -6.62 -19.23
C HIS A 97 -3.40 -5.84 -20.19
N VAL A 98 -3.06 -4.62 -19.83
CA VAL A 98 -2.08 -3.82 -20.59
C VAL A 98 -0.71 -4.46 -20.53
N CYS A 99 -0.09 -4.69 -21.68
CA CYS A 99 1.22 -5.33 -21.80
C CYS A 99 2.27 -4.49 -22.53
N LYS A 100 1.87 -3.44 -23.25
CA LYS A 100 2.79 -2.63 -24.03
C LYS A 100 2.33 -1.19 -24.13
N ALA A 101 3.28 -0.25 -24.22
CA ALA A 101 3.04 1.15 -24.53
C ALA A 101 3.62 1.48 -25.91
N ASN A 102 2.85 2.18 -26.74
CA ASN A 102 3.25 2.60 -28.08
C ASN A 102 3.61 4.07 -28.08
N TYR A 103 4.66 4.42 -28.82
CA TYR A 103 5.27 5.73 -28.84
C TYR A 103 5.22 6.35 -30.24
N SER A 104 4.98 7.66 -30.29
CA SER A 104 5.16 8.49 -31.48
C SER A 104 5.87 9.77 -31.06
N LYS A 105 6.94 10.13 -31.80
CA LYS A 105 7.77 11.33 -31.51
C LYS A 105 8.21 11.44 -30.03
N GLY A 106 8.55 10.32 -29.42
CA GLY A 106 9.02 10.25 -28.01
C GLY A 106 7.94 10.36 -26.95
N LYS A 107 6.66 10.46 -27.32
CA LYS A 107 5.52 10.50 -26.39
C LYS A 107 4.69 9.21 -26.50
N ILE A 108 4.10 8.78 -25.40
CA ILE A 108 3.15 7.67 -25.39
C ILE A 108 1.87 8.15 -26.09
N VAL A 109 1.40 7.37 -27.04
CA VAL A 109 0.17 7.67 -27.81
C VAL A 109 -0.93 6.64 -27.59
N SER A 110 -0.57 5.42 -27.21
CA SER A 110 -1.52 4.36 -26.88
C SER A 110 -0.91 3.30 -25.99
N VAL A 111 -1.76 2.48 -25.41
CA VAL A 111 -1.40 1.25 -24.72
C VAL A 111 -2.11 0.08 -25.39
N GLU A 112 -1.47 -1.10 -25.35
CA GLU A 112 -1.96 -2.33 -25.95
C GLU A 112 -2.18 -3.38 -24.89
N THR A 113 -3.27 -4.14 -25.00
CA THR A 113 -3.60 -5.25 -24.11
C THR A 113 -3.09 -6.58 -24.66
N LYS A 114 -3.08 -7.61 -23.83
CA LYS A 114 -2.75 -8.98 -24.27
C LYS A 114 -3.72 -9.54 -25.31
N THR A 115 -4.94 -9.02 -25.36
CA THR A 115 -5.97 -9.39 -26.36
C THR A 115 -5.81 -8.64 -27.69
N GLY A 116 -4.84 -7.71 -27.78
CA GLY A 116 -4.57 -6.91 -28.98
C GLY A 116 -5.41 -5.63 -29.09
N GLU A 117 -6.21 -5.31 -28.08
CA GLU A 117 -6.96 -4.05 -28.06
C GLU A 117 -6.01 -2.87 -27.80
N ILE A 118 -6.25 -1.76 -28.50
CA ILE A 118 -5.43 -0.56 -28.43
C ILE A 118 -6.25 0.61 -27.89
N PHE A 119 -5.76 1.22 -26.81
CA PHE A 119 -6.39 2.39 -26.20
C PHE A 119 -5.52 3.63 -26.39
N HIS A 120 -6.06 4.64 -27.05
CA HIS A 120 -5.41 5.91 -27.30
C HIS A 120 -5.68 6.91 -26.20
N GLY A 121 -4.70 7.78 -25.90
CA GLY A 121 -4.88 8.82 -24.88
C GLY A 121 -3.85 9.96 -25.00
N LYS A 122 -4.19 11.09 -24.41
CA LYS A 122 -3.27 12.25 -24.29
C LYS A 122 -2.40 12.14 -23.05
N THR A 123 -2.91 11.49 -22.00
CA THR A 123 -2.23 11.31 -20.71
C THR A 123 -2.47 9.88 -20.22
N PHE A 124 -1.44 9.28 -19.67
CA PHE A 124 -1.49 7.92 -19.12
C PHE A 124 -1.03 7.95 -17.67
N ILE A 125 -1.83 7.34 -16.78
CA ILE A 125 -1.51 7.17 -15.37
C ILE A 125 -1.39 5.69 -15.08
N SER A 126 -0.24 5.26 -14.57
CA SER A 126 0.00 3.87 -14.19
C SER A 126 0.01 3.75 -12.67
N ASN A 127 -0.85 2.89 -12.15
CA ASN A 127 -1.01 2.58 -10.72
C ASN A 127 -0.66 1.10 -10.43
N ILE A 128 0.03 0.42 -11.31
CA ILE A 128 0.51 -0.94 -11.11
C ILE A 128 1.88 -0.93 -10.44
N HIS A 129 2.38 -2.12 -10.07
CA HIS A 129 3.72 -2.25 -9.48
C HIS A 129 4.78 -1.52 -10.31
N PRO A 130 5.64 -0.66 -9.72
CA PRO A 130 6.56 0.20 -10.45
C PRO A 130 7.50 -0.53 -11.41
N LYS A 131 7.99 -1.73 -11.06
CA LYS A 131 8.81 -2.56 -11.96
C LYS A 131 8.02 -3.01 -13.19
N LEU A 132 6.73 -3.36 -13.04
CA LEU A 132 5.86 -3.72 -14.17
C LEU A 132 5.58 -2.50 -15.05
N THR A 133 5.38 -1.32 -14.45
CA THR A 133 5.26 -0.07 -15.20
C THR A 133 6.50 0.15 -16.07
N VAL A 134 7.69 0.07 -15.48
CA VAL A 134 8.96 0.24 -16.24
C VAL A 134 9.08 -0.77 -17.38
N ASN A 135 8.69 -2.03 -17.16
CA ASN A 135 8.73 -3.07 -18.20
C ASN A 135 7.76 -2.77 -19.35
N ILE A 136 6.51 -2.37 -19.04
CA ILE A 136 5.47 -2.06 -20.05
C ILE A 136 5.87 -0.84 -20.87
N PHE A 137 6.41 0.17 -20.21
CA PHE A 137 6.77 1.43 -20.87
C PHE A 137 8.18 1.44 -21.47
N GLY A 138 9.02 0.44 -21.15
CA GLY A 138 10.41 0.29 -21.60
C GLY A 138 11.41 1.01 -20.68
N GLU A 139 12.39 0.27 -20.20
CA GLU A 139 13.42 0.77 -19.27
C GLU A 139 14.18 2.01 -19.80
N ASN A 140 14.45 2.04 -21.11
CA ASN A 140 15.15 3.12 -21.79
C ASN A 140 14.35 4.45 -21.84
N LYS A 141 13.11 4.45 -21.39
CA LYS A 141 12.28 5.64 -21.29
C LYS A 141 12.37 6.33 -19.91
N PHE A 142 13.05 5.68 -18.97
CA PHE A 142 13.23 6.19 -17.61
C PHE A 142 14.70 6.55 -17.36
N ARG A 143 14.92 7.44 -16.39
CA ARG A 143 16.28 7.77 -15.97
C ARG A 143 16.97 6.54 -15.39
N PRO A 144 18.20 6.18 -15.77
CA PRO A 144 18.91 5.01 -15.25
C PRO A 144 18.96 4.95 -13.72
N ALA A 145 19.17 6.09 -13.06
CA ALA A 145 19.16 6.18 -11.60
C ALA A 145 17.83 5.74 -10.97
N TYR A 146 16.69 6.02 -11.62
CA TYR A 146 15.38 5.58 -11.17
C TYR A 146 15.22 4.07 -11.30
N VAL A 147 15.56 3.52 -12.47
CA VAL A 147 15.49 2.09 -12.73
C VAL A 147 16.40 1.31 -11.77
N ASN A 148 17.65 1.77 -11.59
CA ASN A 148 18.59 1.16 -10.65
C ASN A 148 18.05 1.17 -9.21
N ARG A 149 17.42 2.25 -8.77
CA ARG A 149 16.79 2.32 -7.44
C ARG A 149 15.64 1.33 -7.32
N LEU A 150 14.77 1.24 -8.33
CA LEU A 150 13.67 0.27 -8.35
C LEU A 150 14.18 -1.17 -8.29
N ASN A 151 15.24 -1.50 -9.03
CA ASN A 151 15.79 -2.84 -9.05
C ASN A 151 16.44 -3.25 -7.72
N LYS A 152 16.99 -2.29 -6.99
CA LYS A 152 17.52 -2.51 -5.63
C LYS A 152 16.44 -2.70 -4.58
N ASN A 153 15.22 -2.17 -4.80
CA ASN A 153 14.13 -2.31 -3.83
C ASN A 153 13.66 -3.77 -3.77
N LYS A 154 13.64 -4.29 -2.56
CA LYS A 154 13.04 -5.60 -2.27
C LYS A 154 11.54 -5.43 -2.05
N ASN A 155 10.75 -6.38 -2.54
CA ASN A 155 9.35 -6.46 -2.17
C ASN A 155 9.24 -6.83 -0.69
N THR A 156 8.25 -6.25 -0.05
CA THR A 156 7.89 -6.61 1.33
C THR A 156 7.16 -7.95 1.37
N ILE A 157 6.85 -8.43 2.58
CA ILE A 157 6.01 -9.61 2.76
C ILE A 157 4.66 -9.42 2.06
N SER A 158 4.09 -10.52 1.60
CA SER A 158 2.73 -10.60 1.09
C SER A 158 1.84 -11.27 2.12
N THR A 159 0.55 -10.98 2.08
CA THR A 159 -0.45 -11.62 2.95
C THR A 159 -1.37 -12.51 2.13
N PHE A 160 -1.69 -13.67 2.67
CA PHE A 160 -2.80 -14.50 2.21
C PHE A 160 -3.98 -14.25 3.13
N MET A 161 -5.13 -13.91 2.56
CA MET A 161 -6.35 -13.66 3.33
C MET A 161 -7.42 -14.71 2.98
N LEU A 162 -7.93 -15.39 4.00
CA LEU A 162 -9.02 -16.31 3.87
C LEU A 162 -10.26 -15.73 4.54
N HIS A 163 -11.32 -15.53 3.77
CA HIS A 163 -12.63 -15.13 4.29
C HIS A 163 -13.51 -16.35 4.47
N LEU A 164 -13.97 -16.57 5.71
CA LEU A 164 -14.87 -17.66 6.04
C LEU A 164 -16.25 -17.09 6.39
N SER A 165 -17.29 -17.65 5.79
CA SER A 165 -18.69 -17.36 6.10
C SER A 165 -19.35 -18.62 6.61
N PHE A 166 -19.97 -18.55 7.77
CA PHE A 166 -20.66 -19.66 8.39
C PHE A 166 -22.18 -19.48 8.24
N LYS A 167 -22.92 -20.57 8.01
CA LYS A 167 -24.38 -20.53 7.86
C LYS A 167 -25.10 -20.30 9.18
N ASP A 168 -24.54 -20.76 10.27
CA ASP A 168 -25.09 -20.64 11.61
C ASP A 168 -24.17 -19.80 12.50
N PHE A 169 -24.72 -19.15 13.50
CA PHE A 169 -23.94 -18.43 14.53
C PHE A 169 -23.21 -19.42 15.45
N SER A 170 -22.46 -20.35 14.86
CA SER A 170 -21.73 -21.41 15.58
C SER A 170 -20.57 -20.84 16.42
N PHE A 171 -20.23 -19.57 16.25
CA PHE A 171 -19.15 -18.91 16.97
C PHE A 171 -19.67 -17.64 17.64
N GLU A 172 -19.27 -17.45 18.87
CA GLU A 172 -19.49 -16.19 19.58
C GLU A 172 -18.74 -15.05 18.86
N TYR A 173 -19.40 -13.90 18.70
CA TYR A 173 -18.79 -12.73 18.11
C TYR A 173 -17.68 -12.19 19.02
N LEU A 174 -16.44 -12.25 18.52
CA LEU A 174 -15.27 -11.69 19.18
C LEU A 174 -15.01 -10.27 18.66
N ASN A 175 -15.17 -9.27 19.51
CA ASN A 175 -14.90 -7.87 19.17
C ASN A 175 -13.40 -7.53 19.32
N HIS A 176 -12.52 -8.45 18.94
CA HIS A 176 -11.08 -8.29 19.00
C HIS A 176 -10.37 -9.18 17.96
N ASN A 177 -9.13 -8.87 17.68
CA ASN A 177 -8.27 -9.69 16.84
C ASN A 177 -7.53 -10.74 17.70
N VAL A 178 -7.33 -11.92 17.14
CA VAL A 178 -6.50 -12.99 17.74
C VAL A 178 -5.23 -13.10 16.92
N TYR A 179 -4.09 -13.02 17.60
CA TYR A 179 -2.76 -13.22 17.02
C TYR A 179 -2.16 -14.50 17.59
N VAL A 180 -1.71 -15.40 16.70
CA VAL A 180 -1.13 -16.71 17.07
C VAL A 180 0.33 -16.78 16.66
#